data_357a0e2f15f62912db693484577ae6ad
#
_entry.id   357a0e2f15f62912db693484577ae6ad
#
_cell.length_a   1.000
_cell.length_b   1.000
_cell.length_c   1.000
_cell.angle_alpha   90.00
_cell.angle_beta   90.00
_cell.angle_gamma   90.00
#
_symmetry.space_group_name_H-M   'P 1'
#
loop_
_entity.id
_entity.type
_entity.pdbx_description
1 polymer ?
#
loop_
_entity_poly.entity_id
_entity_poly.type
_entity_poly.pdbx_seq_one_letter_code
_entity_poly.pdbx_strand_id
1 'polypeptide(L)'
;MKKRFNLRHALVLCKRNLIKLTRTPEQLIDVTLQPIIFLTLFLFVFGGAIAHGSRHEYLQFLLPGLIGQTIAMSSISIGQNMNADIAKGVFDRFRSLPIGRSVPLVGAVLADFFRYLLLCVIMVGFGYILGFRITTSPLLLLAALGISICFALSFAWVSLWVGMTVRTAGAVQGVMFLLIFPLSFGSNAFVQASTMPGWLQAFVNVNPLSHLVSAVRGLLLGGPVAAQIGWTFAWIIGLLVVFFPLAMRGYIRRT
;
A
#
# COMPACT_ATOMS: atom_id res chain seq x y z
N MET A 1 -20.61 29.60 -7.58
CA MET A 1 -21.26 28.28 -7.72
C MET A 1 -20.49 27.24 -6.94
N LYS A 2 -21.08 26.52 -5.96
CA LYS A 2 -20.45 25.38 -5.28
C LYS A 2 -20.27 24.25 -6.30
N LYS A 3 -19.02 23.99 -6.72
CA LYS A 3 -18.68 22.86 -7.59
C LYS A 3 -19.03 21.58 -6.86
N ARG A 4 -20.07 20.84 -7.30
CA ARG A 4 -20.54 19.60 -6.66
C ARG A 4 -19.59 18.43 -7.02
N PHE A 5 -19.34 17.56 -6.05
CA PHE A 5 -18.71 16.28 -6.32
C PHE A 5 -19.59 15.45 -7.27
N ASN A 6 -19.00 14.94 -8.35
CA ASN A 6 -19.67 14.06 -9.29
C ASN A 6 -18.81 12.82 -9.50
N LEU A 7 -19.35 11.65 -9.18
CA LEU A 7 -18.67 10.38 -9.29
C LEU A 7 -18.20 10.10 -10.73
N ARG A 8 -18.99 10.51 -11.74
CA ARG A 8 -18.63 10.34 -13.15
C ARG A 8 -17.31 11.05 -13.49
N HIS A 9 -17.08 12.24 -12.95
CA HIS A 9 -15.82 12.96 -13.14
C HIS A 9 -14.64 12.24 -12.47
N ALA A 10 -14.84 11.68 -11.27
CA ALA A 10 -13.82 10.90 -10.58
C ALA A 10 -13.46 9.62 -11.38
N LEU A 11 -14.43 8.94 -11.97
CA LEU A 11 -14.21 7.77 -12.82
C LEU A 11 -13.44 8.12 -14.11
N VAL A 12 -13.73 9.27 -14.72
CA VAL A 12 -12.98 9.75 -15.91
C VAL A 12 -11.52 10.02 -15.55
N LEU A 13 -11.25 10.64 -14.40
CA LEU A 13 -9.87 10.86 -13.94
C LEU A 13 -9.19 9.57 -13.50
N CYS A 14 -9.92 8.63 -12.91
CA CYS A 14 -9.44 7.28 -12.65
C CYS A 14 -8.99 6.60 -13.94
N LYS A 15 -9.84 6.59 -14.98
CA LYS A 15 -9.50 6.04 -16.30
C LYS A 15 -8.25 6.70 -16.89
N ARG A 16 -8.12 8.03 -16.80
CA ARG A 16 -6.92 8.75 -17.25
C ARG A 16 -5.66 8.22 -16.54
N ASN A 17 -5.72 8.07 -15.21
CA ASN A 17 -4.58 7.60 -14.41
C ASN A 17 -4.24 6.13 -14.71
N LEU A 18 -5.24 5.29 -14.95
CA LEU A 18 -5.02 3.90 -15.40
C LEU A 18 -4.36 3.83 -16.78
N ILE A 19 -4.80 4.65 -17.73
CA ILE A 19 -4.15 4.74 -19.06
C ILE A 19 -2.71 5.25 -18.90
N LYS A 20 -2.45 6.21 -17.99
CA LYS A 20 -1.09 6.67 -17.69
C LYS A 20 -0.24 5.50 -17.16
N LEU A 21 -0.76 4.71 -16.21
CA LEU A 21 -0.08 3.54 -15.67
C LEU A 21 0.31 2.54 -16.77
N THR A 22 -0.63 2.18 -17.65
CA THR A 22 -0.35 1.21 -18.74
C THR A 22 0.60 1.74 -19.82
N ARG A 23 0.74 3.06 -19.95
CA ARG A 23 1.65 3.70 -20.92
C ARG A 23 3.00 4.08 -20.34
N THR A 24 3.23 3.85 -19.04
CA THR A 24 4.49 4.12 -18.37
C THR A 24 5.12 2.78 -17.96
N PRO A 25 6.03 2.21 -18.78
CA PRO A 25 6.58 0.86 -18.56
C PRO A 25 7.30 0.76 -17.21
N GLU A 26 7.93 1.84 -16.74
CA GLU A 26 8.60 1.88 -15.43
C GLU A 26 7.62 1.61 -14.28
N GLN A 27 6.41 2.17 -14.35
CA GLN A 27 5.40 1.95 -13.31
C GLN A 27 4.81 0.53 -13.37
N LEU A 28 4.76 -0.09 -14.55
CA LEU A 28 4.36 -1.49 -14.69
C LEU A 28 5.44 -2.43 -14.12
N ILE A 29 6.71 -2.14 -14.36
CA ILE A 29 7.84 -2.89 -13.78
C ILE A 29 7.80 -2.82 -12.25
N ASP A 30 7.58 -1.66 -11.67
CA ASP A 30 7.46 -1.48 -10.22
C ASP A 30 6.33 -2.32 -9.61
N VAL A 31 5.19 -2.43 -10.29
CA VAL A 31 4.03 -3.17 -9.78
C VAL A 31 4.16 -4.67 -10.01
N THR A 32 4.89 -5.10 -11.05
CA THR A 32 4.96 -6.52 -11.44
C THR A 32 6.30 -7.17 -11.06
N LEU A 33 7.39 -6.61 -11.52
CA LEU A 33 8.70 -7.25 -11.42
C LEU A 33 9.33 -7.06 -10.03
N GLN A 34 9.21 -5.88 -9.44
CA GLN A 34 9.80 -5.59 -8.14
C GLN A 34 9.29 -6.54 -7.03
N PRO A 35 7.96 -6.77 -6.85
CA PRO A 35 7.46 -7.73 -5.87
C PRO A 35 7.95 -9.17 -6.10
N ILE A 36 8.04 -9.59 -7.37
CA ILE A 36 8.51 -10.91 -7.76
C ILE A 36 9.99 -11.08 -7.38
N ILE A 37 10.82 -10.07 -7.70
CA ILE A 37 12.25 -10.09 -7.35
C ILE A 37 12.42 -10.15 -5.83
N PHE A 38 11.68 -9.31 -5.07
CA PHE A 38 11.75 -9.32 -3.61
C PHE A 38 11.34 -10.68 -3.03
N LEU A 39 10.21 -11.23 -3.45
CA LEU A 39 9.75 -12.54 -2.98
C LEU A 39 10.79 -13.63 -3.28
N THR A 40 11.32 -13.65 -4.50
CA THR A 40 12.32 -14.64 -4.92
C THR A 40 13.61 -14.48 -4.11
N LEU A 41 14.11 -13.23 -4.01
CA LEU A 41 15.35 -12.94 -3.28
C LEU A 41 15.22 -13.33 -1.80
N PHE A 42 14.18 -12.88 -1.12
CA PHE A 42 14.00 -13.21 0.29
C PHE A 42 13.81 -14.71 0.51
N LEU A 43 13.06 -15.40 -0.35
CA LEU A 43 12.84 -16.84 -0.24
C LEU A 43 14.14 -17.63 -0.42
N PHE A 44 14.94 -17.32 -1.44
CA PHE A 44 16.14 -18.11 -1.75
C PHE A 44 17.37 -17.72 -0.93
N VAL A 45 17.51 -16.42 -0.55
CA VAL A 45 18.64 -15.96 0.26
C VAL A 45 18.41 -16.27 1.74
N PHE A 46 17.21 -15.97 2.26
CA PHE A 46 16.94 -16.08 3.69
C PHE A 46 16.18 -17.35 4.09
N GLY A 47 15.51 -18.04 3.16
CA GLY A 47 14.70 -19.21 3.47
C GLY A 47 15.49 -20.35 4.10
N GLY A 48 16.77 -20.53 3.73
CA GLY A 48 17.64 -21.52 4.33
C GLY A 48 18.12 -21.14 5.74
N ALA A 49 18.37 -19.85 5.98
CA ALA A 49 18.93 -19.35 7.23
C ALA A 49 17.86 -19.18 8.32
N ILE A 50 16.65 -18.72 7.97
CA ILE A 50 15.60 -18.34 8.93
C ILE A 50 14.74 -19.56 9.33
N ALA A 51 14.43 -20.46 8.40
CA ALA A 51 13.50 -21.56 8.62
C ALA A 51 14.20 -22.93 8.81
N HIS A 52 15.42 -22.95 9.32
CA HIS A 52 16.19 -24.19 9.56
C HIS A 52 16.20 -25.15 8.35
N GLY A 53 16.20 -24.58 7.11
CA GLY A 53 16.25 -25.32 5.85
C GLY A 53 14.90 -25.56 5.16
N SER A 54 13.76 -25.29 5.80
CA SER A 54 12.44 -25.45 5.19
C SER A 54 11.99 -24.20 4.42
N ARG A 55 12.37 -24.09 3.14
CA ARG A 55 11.93 -22.99 2.26
C ARG A 55 10.42 -22.89 2.14
N HIS A 56 9.72 -24.01 2.20
CA HIS A 56 8.26 -24.03 2.11
C HIS A 56 7.61 -23.32 3.31
N GLU A 57 8.04 -23.65 4.52
CA GLU A 57 7.53 -22.99 5.75
C GLU A 57 7.83 -21.50 5.75
N TYR A 58 9.04 -21.13 5.32
CA TYR A 58 9.39 -19.71 5.22
C TYR A 58 8.55 -18.97 4.17
N LEU A 59 8.24 -19.59 3.03
CA LEU A 59 7.35 -19.00 2.03
C LEU A 59 5.94 -18.75 2.59
N GLN A 60 5.39 -19.70 3.35
CA GLN A 60 4.09 -19.53 4.00
C GLN A 60 4.10 -18.34 4.99
N PHE A 61 5.18 -18.17 5.72
CA PHE A 61 5.34 -17.06 6.65
C PHE A 61 5.58 -15.72 5.91
N LEU A 62 6.43 -15.72 4.88
CA LEU A 62 6.95 -14.54 4.20
C LEU A 62 5.92 -13.86 3.29
N LEU A 63 5.14 -14.61 2.51
CA LEU A 63 4.25 -14.05 1.49
C LEU A 63 3.23 -13.06 2.05
N PRO A 64 2.51 -13.36 3.16
CA PRO A 64 1.61 -12.38 3.78
C PRO A 64 2.33 -11.10 4.23
N GLY A 65 3.55 -11.24 4.74
CA GLY A 65 4.41 -10.11 5.13
C GLY A 65 4.79 -9.23 3.95
N LEU A 66 5.23 -9.85 2.85
CA LEU A 66 5.59 -9.14 1.63
C LEU A 66 4.39 -8.46 0.95
N ILE A 67 3.20 -9.06 1.00
CA ILE A 67 1.99 -8.38 0.51
C ILE A 67 1.79 -7.06 1.27
N GLY A 68 1.82 -7.09 2.60
CA GLY A 68 1.65 -5.88 3.41
C GLY A 68 2.72 -4.82 3.15
N GLN A 69 3.99 -5.22 3.10
CA GLN A 69 5.11 -4.31 2.83
C GLN A 69 5.04 -3.71 1.42
N THR A 70 4.84 -4.54 0.41
CA THR A 70 4.87 -4.09 -0.98
C THR A 70 3.72 -3.13 -1.28
N ILE A 71 2.54 -3.39 -0.70
CA ILE A 71 1.40 -2.50 -0.78
C ILE A 71 1.71 -1.14 -0.12
N ALA A 72 2.32 -1.14 1.07
CA ALA A 72 2.71 0.10 1.74
C ALA A 72 3.74 0.89 0.90
N MET A 73 4.78 0.23 0.38
CA MET A 73 5.77 0.85 -0.50
C MET A 73 5.15 1.38 -1.80
N SER A 74 4.23 0.64 -2.39
CA SER A 74 3.53 1.06 -3.62
C SER A 74 2.73 2.35 -3.45
N SER A 75 2.32 2.70 -2.22
CA SER A 75 1.60 3.95 -1.94
C SER A 75 2.46 5.21 -2.14
N ILE A 76 3.79 5.10 -2.23
CA ILE A 76 4.69 6.24 -2.47
C ILE A 76 4.39 6.91 -3.81
N SER A 77 4.12 6.12 -4.83
CA SER A 77 3.97 6.61 -6.20
C SER A 77 2.77 7.54 -6.41
N ILE A 78 1.69 7.42 -5.63
CA ILE A 78 0.56 8.34 -5.75
C ILE A 78 0.95 9.76 -5.34
N GLY A 79 1.75 9.91 -4.28
CA GLY A 79 2.28 11.21 -3.84
C GLY A 79 3.27 11.80 -4.85
N GLN A 80 4.16 10.96 -5.42
CA GLN A 80 5.08 11.39 -6.47
C GLN A 80 4.36 11.86 -7.72
N ASN A 81 3.37 11.08 -8.20
CA ASN A 81 2.54 11.45 -9.35
C ASN A 81 1.77 12.74 -9.11
N MET A 82 1.23 12.92 -7.89
CA MET A 82 0.54 14.14 -7.49
C MET A 82 1.48 15.36 -7.51
N ASN A 83 2.68 15.24 -6.92
CA ASN A 83 3.69 16.29 -6.93
C ASN A 83 4.13 16.65 -8.37
N ALA A 84 4.36 15.65 -9.21
CA ALA A 84 4.71 15.85 -10.61
C ALA A 84 3.58 16.51 -11.43
N ASP A 85 2.32 16.14 -11.18
CA ASP A 85 1.17 16.77 -11.84
C ASP A 85 0.99 18.25 -11.39
N ILE A 86 1.29 18.56 -10.12
CA ILE A 86 1.35 19.95 -9.62
C ILE A 86 2.45 20.72 -10.34
N ALA A 87 3.68 20.18 -10.40
CA ALA A 87 4.82 20.83 -11.06
C ALA A 87 4.59 21.10 -12.56
N LYS A 88 3.81 20.27 -13.22
CA LYS A 88 3.41 20.42 -14.64
C LYS A 88 2.20 21.35 -14.87
N GLY A 89 1.67 22.00 -13.83
CA GLY A 89 0.51 22.89 -13.94
C GLY A 89 -0.81 22.18 -14.34
N VAL A 90 -0.89 20.85 -14.17
CA VAL A 90 -2.11 20.08 -14.49
C VAL A 90 -3.29 20.55 -13.64
N PHE A 91 -3.01 21.00 -12.41
CA PHE A 91 -4.02 21.50 -11.48
C PHE A 91 -4.63 22.83 -11.90
N ASP A 92 -3.88 23.71 -12.55
CA ASP A 92 -4.41 24.96 -13.08
C ASP A 92 -5.47 24.70 -14.16
N ARG A 93 -5.26 23.66 -14.97
CA ARG A 93 -6.27 23.20 -15.93
C ARG A 93 -7.51 22.63 -15.24
N PHE A 94 -7.36 21.90 -14.12
CA PHE A 94 -8.51 21.37 -13.37
C PHE A 94 -9.33 22.50 -12.72
N ARG A 95 -8.70 23.62 -12.37
CA ARG A 95 -9.41 24.79 -11.80
C ARG A 95 -10.33 25.46 -12.81
N SER A 96 -9.98 25.48 -14.08
CA SER A 96 -10.84 26.04 -15.14
C SER A 96 -12.05 25.16 -15.45
N LEU A 97 -12.01 23.87 -15.08
CA LEU A 97 -13.10 22.94 -15.31
C LEU A 97 -14.19 23.04 -14.21
N PRO A 98 -15.46 22.77 -14.55
CA PRO A 98 -16.58 22.80 -13.59
C PRO A 98 -16.63 21.50 -12.74
N ILE A 99 -15.49 21.05 -12.19
CA ILE A 99 -15.36 19.84 -11.37
C ILE A 99 -15.18 20.17 -9.88
N GLY A 100 -15.60 19.26 -9.00
CA GLY A 100 -15.41 19.40 -7.55
C GLY A 100 -13.93 19.36 -7.17
N ARG A 101 -13.52 20.11 -6.15
CA ARG A 101 -12.11 20.20 -5.71
C ARG A 101 -11.52 18.86 -5.25
N SER A 102 -12.33 17.94 -4.72
CA SER A 102 -11.88 16.61 -4.29
C SER A 102 -11.76 15.59 -5.44
N VAL A 103 -12.36 15.87 -6.60
CA VAL A 103 -12.45 14.92 -7.73
C VAL A 103 -11.08 14.44 -8.21
N PRO A 104 -10.04 15.29 -8.38
CA PRO A 104 -8.72 14.83 -8.82
C PRO A 104 -8.05 13.88 -7.82
N LEU A 105 -8.17 14.17 -6.52
CA LEU A 105 -7.62 13.33 -5.45
C LEU A 105 -8.32 11.97 -5.38
N VAL A 106 -9.66 11.99 -5.36
CA VAL A 106 -10.45 10.75 -5.35
C VAL A 106 -10.20 9.92 -6.61
N GLY A 107 -10.09 10.56 -7.77
CA GLY A 107 -9.76 9.87 -9.02
C GLY A 107 -8.38 9.21 -9.03
N ALA A 108 -7.38 9.82 -8.37
CA ALA A 108 -6.07 9.23 -8.18
C ALA A 108 -6.12 8.00 -7.25
N VAL A 109 -6.80 8.13 -6.10
CA VAL A 109 -6.97 7.03 -5.13
C VAL A 109 -7.74 5.85 -5.73
N LEU A 110 -8.77 6.11 -6.54
CA LEU A 110 -9.51 5.06 -7.25
C LEU A 110 -8.64 4.34 -8.28
N ALA A 111 -7.73 5.03 -8.97
CA ALA A 111 -6.80 4.38 -9.88
C ALA A 111 -5.82 3.49 -9.14
N ASP A 112 -5.34 3.92 -7.98
CA ASP A 112 -4.46 3.13 -7.12
C ASP A 112 -5.12 1.87 -6.56
N PHE A 113 -6.43 1.88 -6.33
CA PHE A 113 -7.18 0.67 -5.98
C PHE A 113 -6.93 -0.47 -6.99
N PHE A 114 -7.03 -0.18 -8.29
CA PHE A 114 -6.76 -1.18 -9.33
C PHE A 114 -5.29 -1.61 -9.36
N ARG A 115 -4.38 -0.69 -9.10
CA ARG A 115 -2.95 -1.00 -8.99
C ARG A 115 -2.66 -1.94 -7.82
N TYR A 116 -3.22 -1.69 -6.65
CA TYR A 116 -3.07 -2.56 -5.48
C TYR A 116 -3.73 -3.93 -5.69
N LEU A 117 -4.87 -3.96 -6.36
CA LEU A 117 -5.51 -5.23 -6.73
C LEU A 117 -4.61 -6.06 -7.66
N LEU A 118 -4.04 -5.45 -8.69
CA LEU A 118 -3.09 -6.10 -9.60
C LEU A 118 -1.87 -6.64 -8.85
N LEU A 119 -1.28 -5.84 -7.96
CA LEU A 119 -0.16 -6.24 -7.12
C LEU A 119 -0.51 -7.46 -6.25
N CYS A 120 -1.65 -7.44 -5.58
CA CYS A 120 -2.14 -8.56 -4.78
C CYS A 120 -2.29 -9.84 -5.61
N VAL A 121 -2.89 -9.74 -6.79
CA VAL A 121 -3.09 -10.88 -7.70
C VAL A 121 -1.74 -11.46 -8.15
N ILE A 122 -0.79 -10.60 -8.51
CA ILE A 122 0.57 -11.02 -8.90
C ILE A 122 1.27 -11.71 -7.74
N MET A 123 1.24 -11.12 -6.54
CA MET A 123 1.91 -11.69 -5.36
C MET A 123 1.35 -13.05 -4.97
N VAL A 124 0.02 -13.18 -4.93
CA VAL A 124 -0.64 -14.46 -4.59
C VAL A 124 -0.41 -15.48 -5.72
N GLY A 125 -0.56 -15.08 -6.98
CA GLY A 125 -0.36 -15.96 -8.14
C GLY A 125 1.07 -16.48 -8.24
N PHE A 126 2.06 -15.60 -8.11
CA PHE A 126 3.46 -15.98 -8.12
C PHE A 126 3.86 -16.80 -6.88
N GLY A 127 3.34 -16.42 -5.71
CA GLY A 127 3.50 -17.22 -4.49
C GLY A 127 2.97 -18.64 -4.67
N TYR A 128 1.81 -18.79 -5.34
CA TYR A 128 1.24 -20.10 -5.64
C TYR A 128 2.13 -20.95 -6.54
N ILE A 129 2.77 -20.33 -7.54
CA ILE A 129 3.78 -21.00 -8.42
C ILE A 129 4.98 -21.47 -7.60
N LEU A 130 5.45 -20.69 -6.63
CA LEU A 130 6.56 -21.04 -5.75
C LEU A 130 6.20 -22.07 -4.66
N GLY A 131 4.93 -22.47 -4.56
CA GLY A 131 4.46 -23.48 -3.61
C GLY A 131 3.70 -22.93 -2.40
N PHE A 132 3.37 -21.64 -2.36
CA PHE A 132 2.46 -21.12 -1.34
C PHE A 132 1.10 -21.81 -1.43
N ARG A 133 0.54 -22.19 -0.29
CA ARG A 133 -0.78 -22.83 -0.25
C ARG A 133 -1.66 -22.10 0.78
N ILE A 134 -2.82 -21.70 0.33
CA ILE A 134 -3.85 -21.14 1.18
C ILE A 134 -4.50 -22.30 1.91
N THR A 135 -4.54 -22.24 3.23
CA THR A 135 -5.15 -23.30 4.06
C THR A 135 -6.59 -22.98 4.47
N THR A 136 -7.04 -21.78 4.13
CA THR A 136 -8.36 -21.25 4.47
C THR A 136 -9.31 -21.21 3.26
N SER A 137 -10.52 -20.68 3.46
CA SER A 137 -11.50 -20.56 2.38
C SER A 137 -11.17 -19.42 1.39
N PRO A 138 -11.66 -19.50 0.13
CA PRO A 138 -11.52 -18.42 -0.85
C PRO A 138 -12.12 -17.08 -0.37
N LEU A 139 -13.15 -17.12 0.48
CA LEU A 139 -13.74 -15.92 1.07
C LEU A 139 -12.75 -15.21 2.00
N LEU A 140 -11.97 -15.94 2.79
CA LEU A 140 -10.94 -15.39 3.66
C LEU A 140 -9.76 -14.84 2.87
N LEU A 141 -9.43 -15.42 1.72
CA LEU A 141 -8.49 -14.82 0.77
C LEU A 141 -8.99 -13.45 0.30
N LEU A 142 -10.24 -13.36 -0.15
CA LEU A 142 -10.81 -12.07 -0.57
C LEU A 142 -10.82 -11.05 0.57
N ALA A 143 -11.12 -11.48 1.79
CA ALA A 143 -11.03 -10.62 2.98
C ALA A 143 -9.59 -10.14 3.25
N ALA A 144 -8.59 -11.02 3.11
CA ALA A 144 -7.18 -10.67 3.26
C ALA A 144 -6.72 -9.63 2.23
N LEU A 145 -7.11 -9.81 0.97
CA LEU A 145 -6.83 -8.85 -0.10
C LEU A 145 -7.58 -7.52 0.14
N GLY A 146 -8.85 -7.60 0.54
CA GLY A 146 -9.67 -6.43 0.85
C GLY A 146 -9.09 -5.56 1.96
N ILE A 147 -8.70 -6.15 3.09
CA ILE A 147 -8.10 -5.41 4.20
C ILE A 147 -6.74 -4.81 3.82
N SER A 148 -5.95 -5.54 3.02
CA SER A 148 -4.67 -5.06 2.49
C SER A 148 -4.85 -3.83 1.60
N ILE A 149 -5.81 -3.87 0.69
CA ILE A 149 -6.13 -2.75 -0.21
C ILE A 149 -6.68 -1.56 0.59
N CYS A 150 -7.58 -1.78 1.57
CA CYS A 150 -8.08 -0.70 2.45
C CYS A 150 -6.94 -0.01 3.21
N PHE A 151 -5.98 -0.79 3.71
CA PHE A 151 -4.80 -0.26 4.37
C PHE A 151 -3.93 0.57 3.41
N ALA A 152 -3.67 0.05 2.21
CA ALA A 152 -2.94 0.77 1.18
C ALA A 152 -3.60 2.11 0.80
N LEU A 153 -4.93 2.11 0.66
CA LEU A 153 -5.69 3.32 0.37
C LEU A 153 -5.59 4.35 1.51
N SER A 154 -5.51 3.91 2.77
CA SER A 154 -5.28 4.84 3.88
C SER A 154 -3.87 5.44 3.85
N PHE A 155 -2.85 4.65 3.53
CA PHE A 155 -1.48 5.12 3.29
C PHE A 155 -1.35 6.03 2.07
N ALA A 156 -2.15 5.81 1.03
CA ALA A 156 -2.22 6.69 -0.12
C ALA A 156 -2.55 8.15 0.25
N TRP A 157 -3.40 8.37 1.27
CA TRP A 157 -3.68 9.73 1.76
C TRP A 157 -2.49 10.36 2.48
N VAL A 158 -1.69 9.56 3.20
CA VAL A 158 -0.41 10.04 3.77
C VAL A 158 0.52 10.50 2.65
N SER A 159 0.69 9.68 1.64
CA SER A 159 1.55 9.97 0.49
C SER A 159 1.06 11.20 -0.32
N LEU A 160 -0.26 11.33 -0.50
CA LEU A 160 -0.85 12.51 -1.13
C LEU A 160 -0.57 13.78 -0.33
N TRP A 161 -0.70 13.73 0.99
CA TRP A 161 -0.39 14.88 1.85
C TRP A 161 1.09 15.25 1.75
N VAL A 162 2.02 14.28 1.83
CA VAL A 162 3.45 14.52 1.63
C VAL A 162 3.72 15.09 0.23
N GLY A 163 3.11 14.52 -0.82
CA GLY A 163 3.24 15.00 -2.20
C GLY A 163 2.83 16.45 -2.40
N MET A 164 1.89 16.95 -1.58
CA MET A 164 1.48 18.36 -1.59
C MET A 164 2.33 19.26 -0.70
N THR A 165 3.10 18.72 0.23
CA THR A 165 3.89 19.55 1.16
C THR A 165 5.31 19.76 0.68
N VAL A 166 5.92 18.76 0.05
CA VAL A 166 7.30 18.81 -0.43
C VAL A 166 7.41 19.40 -1.83
N ARG A 167 8.64 19.81 -2.22
CA ARG A 167 8.87 20.56 -3.46
C ARG A 167 9.04 19.68 -4.70
N THR A 168 9.59 18.48 -4.55
CA THR A 168 9.94 17.60 -5.69
C THR A 168 9.43 16.17 -5.48
N ALA A 169 9.19 15.45 -6.57
CA ALA A 169 8.78 14.04 -6.51
C ALA A 169 9.84 13.15 -5.84
N GLY A 170 11.13 13.46 -5.99
CA GLY A 170 12.22 12.79 -5.28
C GLY A 170 12.17 13.00 -3.77
N ALA A 171 11.79 14.22 -3.32
CA ALA A 171 11.60 14.49 -1.89
C ALA A 171 10.39 13.71 -1.32
N VAL A 172 9.32 13.52 -2.10
CA VAL A 172 8.20 12.63 -1.71
C VAL A 172 8.71 11.23 -1.43
N GLN A 173 9.50 10.68 -2.36
CA GLN A 173 10.10 9.35 -2.20
C GLN A 173 10.94 9.25 -0.93
N GLY A 174 11.83 10.20 -0.71
CA GLY A 174 12.72 10.20 0.47
C GLY A 174 11.93 10.23 1.79
N VAL A 175 10.96 11.14 1.91
CA VAL A 175 10.14 11.27 3.13
C VAL A 175 9.28 10.02 3.36
N MET A 176 8.61 9.52 2.32
CA MET A 176 7.79 8.32 2.43
C MET A 176 8.63 7.07 2.71
N PHE A 177 9.80 6.95 2.10
CA PHE A 177 10.73 5.86 2.38
C PHE A 177 11.20 5.88 3.83
N LEU A 178 11.58 7.06 4.34
CA LEU A 178 11.99 7.24 5.73
C LEU A 178 10.88 6.85 6.72
N LEU A 179 9.62 7.02 6.35
CA LEU A 179 8.47 6.63 7.15
C LEU A 179 8.17 5.13 7.04
N ILE A 180 8.10 4.61 5.79
CA ILE A 180 7.66 3.23 5.55
C ILE A 180 8.77 2.22 5.86
N PHE A 181 10.04 2.56 5.68
CA PHE A 181 11.16 1.65 5.90
C PHE A 181 11.25 1.14 7.35
N PRO A 182 11.22 2.00 8.40
CA PRO A 182 11.18 1.51 9.78
C PRO A 182 9.92 0.72 10.11
N LEU A 183 8.76 1.11 9.54
CA LEU A 183 7.52 0.35 9.72
C LEU A 183 7.61 -1.04 9.10
N SER A 184 8.25 -1.17 7.93
CA SER A 184 8.38 -2.44 7.23
C SER A 184 9.37 -3.38 7.91
N PHE A 185 10.59 -2.91 8.18
CA PHE A 185 11.64 -3.73 8.78
C PHE A 185 11.47 -3.91 10.29
N GLY A 186 10.84 -2.95 10.96
CA GLY A 186 10.40 -3.06 12.36
C GLY A 186 9.03 -3.72 12.51
N SER A 187 8.68 -4.65 11.62
CA SER A 187 7.45 -5.44 11.67
C SER A 187 7.73 -6.94 11.70
N ASN A 188 6.70 -7.74 11.89
CA ASN A 188 6.77 -9.20 11.79
C ASN A 188 6.59 -9.72 10.35
N ALA A 189 6.91 -8.90 9.34
CA ALA A 189 6.78 -9.27 7.94
C ALA A 189 7.80 -10.33 7.52
N PHE A 190 9.06 -10.18 7.95
CA PHE A 190 10.20 -11.01 7.52
C PHE A 190 10.63 -12.03 8.53
N VAL A 191 10.51 -11.70 9.83
CA VAL A 191 11.01 -12.50 10.96
C VAL A 191 9.95 -12.51 12.05
N GLN A 192 9.88 -13.60 12.80
CA GLN A 192 8.93 -13.72 13.91
C GLN A 192 9.29 -12.74 15.04
N ALA A 193 8.28 -12.05 15.59
CA ALA A 193 8.48 -11.08 16.65
C ALA A 193 9.15 -11.67 17.91
N SER A 194 8.92 -12.95 18.21
CA SER A 194 9.51 -13.66 19.35
C SER A 194 11.05 -13.78 19.31
N THR A 195 11.64 -13.65 18.12
CA THR A 195 13.11 -13.71 17.95
C THR A 195 13.80 -12.37 18.07
N MET A 196 13.02 -11.29 18.20
CA MET A 196 13.51 -9.91 18.26
C MET A 196 13.85 -9.48 19.70
N PRO A 197 14.76 -8.50 19.90
CA PRO A 197 14.98 -7.89 21.22
C PRO A 197 13.72 -7.25 21.78
N GLY A 198 13.56 -7.18 23.10
CA GLY A 198 12.32 -6.73 23.76
C GLY A 198 11.85 -5.33 23.36
N TRP A 199 12.76 -4.37 23.18
CA TRP A 199 12.41 -3.02 22.72
C TRP A 199 11.81 -3.03 21.29
N LEU A 200 12.30 -3.92 20.42
CA LEU A 200 11.78 -4.05 19.06
C LEU A 200 10.44 -4.79 19.06
N GLN A 201 10.26 -5.77 19.95
CA GLN A 201 8.94 -6.41 20.14
C GLN A 201 7.88 -5.40 20.56
N ALA A 202 8.21 -4.46 21.47
CA ALA A 202 7.29 -3.38 21.85
C ALA A 202 6.90 -2.50 20.65
N PHE A 203 7.86 -2.16 19.79
CA PHE A 203 7.59 -1.43 18.55
C PHE A 203 6.70 -2.23 17.57
N VAL A 204 7.01 -3.51 17.36
CA VAL A 204 6.22 -4.42 16.48
C VAL A 204 4.77 -4.52 16.95
N ASN A 205 4.53 -4.54 18.26
CA ASN A 205 3.18 -4.64 18.84
C ASN A 205 2.31 -3.39 18.62
N VAL A 206 2.90 -2.24 18.36
CA VAL A 206 2.18 -0.99 18.06
C VAL A 206 2.16 -0.69 16.55
N ASN A 207 3.05 -1.31 15.80
CA ASN A 207 3.25 -1.03 14.39
C ASN A 207 2.02 -1.39 13.53
N PRO A 208 1.44 -0.43 12.77
CA PRO A 208 0.28 -0.68 11.92
C PRO A 208 0.51 -1.77 10.87
N LEU A 209 1.73 -1.86 10.33
CA LEU A 209 2.07 -2.87 9.34
C LEU A 209 2.13 -4.28 9.95
N SER A 210 2.58 -4.40 11.20
CA SER A 210 2.57 -5.68 11.92
C SER A 210 1.17 -6.23 12.14
N HIS A 211 0.22 -5.36 12.49
CA HIS A 211 -1.19 -5.74 12.64
C HIS A 211 -1.78 -6.19 11.30
N LEU A 212 -1.53 -5.44 10.22
CA LEU A 212 -1.94 -5.84 8.88
C LEU A 212 -1.38 -7.21 8.50
N VAL A 213 -0.07 -7.38 8.61
CA VAL A 213 0.63 -8.63 8.26
C VAL A 213 0.08 -9.83 9.06
N SER A 214 -0.13 -9.63 10.37
CA SER A 214 -0.72 -10.68 11.22
C SER A 214 -2.15 -11.01 10.84
N ALA A 215 -2.98 -10.01 10.51
CA ALA A 215 -4.34 -10.20 10.04
C ALA A 215 -4.36 -10.96 8.70
N VAL A 216 -3.56 -10.54 7.73
CA VAL A 216 -3.45 -11.20 6.41
C VAL A 216 -2.94 -12.63 6.56
N ARG A 217 -1.89 -12.85 7.37
CA ARG A 217 -1.35 -14.19 7.65
C ARG A 217 -2.39 -15.11 8.25
N GLY A 218 -3.11 -14.67 9.27
CA GLY A 218 -4.15 -15.46 9.89
C GLY A 218 -5.35 -15.73 8.98
N LEU A 219 -5.73 -14.78 8.12
CA LEU A 219 -6.79 -14.98 7.12
C LEU A 219 -6.39 -15.98 6.03
N LEU A 220 -5.10 -16.04 5.64
CA LEU A 220 -4.61 -16.95 4.59
C LEU A 220 -4.25 -18.35 5.12
N LEU A 221 -3.69 -18.42 6.33
CA LEU A 221 -3.13 -19.65 6.91
C LEU A 221 -3.91 -20.19 8.11
N GLY A 222 -4.89 -19.45 8.59
CA GLY A 222 -5.64 -19.78 9.80
C GLY A 222 -5.03 -19.21 11.07
N GLY A 223 -5.85 -19.15 12.14
CA GLY A 223 -5.44 -18.65 13.45
C GLY A 223 -6.37 -17.55 13.98
N PRO A 224 -6.15 -17.06 15.20
CA PRO A 224 -6.95 -16.00 15.81
C PRO A 224 -6.66 -14.65 15.12
N VAL A 225 -7.64 -14.09 14.42
CA VAL A 225 -7.46 -12.87 13.59
C VAL A 225 -8.28 -11.67 14.08
N ALA A 226 -9.28 -11.87 14.93
CA ALA A 226 -10.23 -10.82 15.27
C ALA A 226 -9.59 -9.57 15.85
N ALA A 227 -8.66 -9.73 16.81
CA ALA A 227 -7.94 -8.62 17.41
C ALA A 227 -7.06 -7.88 16.39
N GLN A 228 -6.35 -8.62 15.53
CA GLN A 228 -5.45 -8.03 14.53
C GLN A 228 -6.21 -7.26 13.44
N ILE A 229 -7.36 -7.81 13.01
CA ILE A 229 -8.28 -7.11 12.11
C ILE A 229 -8.79 -5.83 12.77
N GLY A 230 -9.21 -5.89 14.04
CA GLY A 230 -9.67 -4.72 14.79
C GLY A 230 -8.61 -3.62 14.87
N TRP A 231 -7.37 -3.96 15.22
CA TRP A 231 -6.26 -3.01 15.25
C TRP A 231 -5.92 -2.45 13.85
N THR A 232 -5.98 -3.30 12.82
CA THR A 232 -5.74 -2.85 11.43
C THR A 232 -6.80 -1.83 11.01
N PHE A 233 -8.08 -2.06 11.29
CA PHE A 233 -9.13 -1.09 11.01
C PHE A 233 -9.00 0.18 11.86
N ALA A 234 -8.61 0.07 13.13
CA ALA A 234 -8.33 1.25 13.96
C ALA A 234 -7.25 2.14 13.34
N TRP A 235 -6.16 1.54 12.84
CA TRP A 235 -5.11 2.26 12.12
C TRP A 235 -5.60 2.86 10.79
N ILE A 236 -6.37 2.11 9.99
CA ILE A 236 -6.97 2.60 8.73
C ILE A 236 -7.81 3.84 9.01
N ILE A 237 -8.71 3.77 10.00
CA ILE A 237 -9.58 4.89 10.37
C ILE A 237 -8.75 6.06 10.91
N GLY A 238 -7.78 5.81 11.80
CA GLY A 238 -6.90 6.84 12.34
C GLY A 238 -6.13 7.59 11.24
N LEU A 239 -5.54 6.86 10.30
CA LEU A 239 -4.84 7.46 9.15
C LEU A 239 -5.78 8.26 8.26
N LEU A 240 -6.97 7.76 7.97
CA LEU A 240 -7.95 8.48 7.17
C LEU A 240 -8.46 9.75 7.86
N VAL A 241 -8.78 9.68 9.14
CA VAL A 241 -9.28 10.84 9.93
C VAL A 241 -8.23 11.96 9.99
N VAL A 242 -6.95 11.61 10.08
CA VAL A 242 -5.87 12.60 10.13
C VAL A 242 -5.47 13.08 8.74
N PHE A 243 -5.13 12.18 7.85
CA PHE A 243 -4.46 12.54 6.59
C PHE A 243 -5.42 12.91 5.45
N PHE A 244 -6.66 12.44 5.46
CA PHE A 244 -7.65 12.90 4.49
C PHE A 244 -7.91 14.43 4.59
N PRO A 245 -8.23 15.01 5.75
CA PRO A 245 -8.41 16.44 5.85
C PRO A 245 -7.11 17.23 5.64
N LEU A 246 -5.95 16.69 6.03
CA LEU A 246 -4.65 17.33 5.79
C LEU A 246 -4.33 17.38 4.28
N ALA A 247 -4.56 16.30 3.56
CA ALA A 247 -4.40 16.25 2.11
C ALA A 247 -5.36 17.23 1.42
N MET A 248 -6.63 17.27 1.84
CA MET A 248 -7.60 18.20 1.30
C MET A 248 -7.23 19.68 1.56
N ARG A 249 -6.73 20.00 2.76
CA ARG A 249 -6.23 21.35 3.07
C ARG A 249 -4.98 21.70 2.26
N GLY A 250 -4.04 20.76 2.13
CA GLY A 250 -2.85 20.92 1.29
C GLY A 250 -3.21 21.21 -0.17
N TYR A 251 -4.18 20.47 -0.70
CA TYR A 251 -4.71 20.67 -2.04
C TYR A 251 -5.32 22.08 -2.22
N ILE A 252 -6.18 22.52 -1.30
CA ILE A 252 -6.84 23.84 -1.37
C ILE A 252 -5.84 24.98 -1.27
N ARG A 253 -4.74 24.82 -0.50
CA ARG A 253 -3.71 25.86 -0.34
C ARG A 253 -2.79 25.99 -1.56
N ARG A 254 -2.57 24.92 -2.31
CA ARG A 254 -1.73 24.92 -3.51
C ARG A 254 -2.51 25.21 -4.80
N THR A 255 -3.81 25.16 -4.75
CA THR A 255 -4.73 25.46 -5.86
C THR A 255 -5.58 26.70 -5.55
#